data_32334fdaf3d68b4999c4437997687bef
#
_entry.id   32334fdaf3d68b4999c4437997687bef
#
_cell.length_a   1.000
_cell.length_b   1.000
_cell.length_c   1.000
_cell.angle_alpha   90.00
_cell.angle_beta   90.00
_cell.angle_gamma   90.00
#
_symmetry.space_group_name_H-M   'P 1'
#
loop_
_entity.id
_entity.type
_entity.pdbx_description
1 polymer ?
#
loop_
_entity_poly.entity_id
_entity_poly.type
_entity_poly.pdbx_seq_one_letter_code
_entity_poly.pdbx_strand_id
1 'polypeptide(L)'
;MKVLVWTVMTYGAEGWTLRTDEKNRIHAAEMWCYRRLLNVTHKDRRTNASILEELNTDRQLYGIVVKRKLSYFGHMSRKKNLNLTKTIIQGKPEGKRGKGRPRTAYIDNVKQWTGLSAHGAFQATLDRDAWRLRTKKAVQAANTLTDEAAKK
;
A
#
# COMPACT_ATOMS: atom_id res chain seq x y z
N MET A 1 -20.11 -0.42 -3.76
CA MET A 1 -18.86 -0.09 -4.47
C MET A 1 -17.62 -0.69 -3.78
N LYS A 2 -17.37 -0.44 -2.49
CA LYS A 2 -16.14 -0.90 -1.78
C LYS A 2 -15.90 -2.42 -1.88
N VAL A 3 -16.94 -3.25 -1.74
CA VAL A 3 -16.80 -4.72 -1.76
C VAL A 3 -16.47 -5.25 -3.15
N LEU A 4 -17.12 -4.74 -4.19
CA LEU A 4 -16.95 -5.25 -5.55
C LEU A 4 -15.74 -4.61 -6.25
N VAL A 5 -15.71 -3.28 -6.30
CA VAL A 5 -14.68 -2.55 -7.08
C VAL A 5 -13.29 -2.66 -6.44
N TRP A 6 -13.18 -2.43 -5.12
CA TRP A 6 -11.87 -2.49 -4.44
C TRP A 6 -11.28 -3.90 -4.45
N THR A 7 -12.12 -4.93 -4.36
CA THR A 7 -11.64 -6.31 -4.41
C THR A 7 -10.99 -6.63 -5.75
N VAL A 8 -11.61 -6.21 -6.85
CA VAL A 8 -11.06 -6.40 -8.20
C VAL A 8 -9.81 -5.54 -8.42
N MET A 9 -9.85 -4.26 -8.07
CA MET A 9 -8.74 -3.32 -8.26
C MET A 9 -7.49 -3.68 -7.44
N THR A 10 -7.66 -4.32 -6.29
CA THR A 10 -6.55 -4.72 -5.42
C THR A 10 -6.18 -6.19 -5.55
N TYR A 11 -6.67 -6.90 -6.56
CA TYR A 11 -6.28 -8.28 -6.81
C TYR A 11 -4.78 -8.38 -7.09
N GLY A 12 -4.08 -9.26 -6.39
CA GLY A 12 -2.63 -9.42 -6.51
C GLY A 12 -1.78 -8.25 -5.97
N ALA A 13 -2.40 -7.26 -5.30
CA ALA A 13 -1.70 -6.07 -4.80
C ALA A 13 -0.63 -6.37 -3.75
N GLU A 14 -0.69 -7.53 -3.12
CA GLU A 14 0.32 -8.02 -2.19
C GLU A 14 1.71 -8.17 -2.82
N GLY A 15 1.78 -8.45 -4.13
CA GLY A 15 3.02 -8.57 -4.88
C GLY A 15 3.58 -7.24 -5.43
N TRP A 16 2.81 -6.17 -5.42
CA TRP A 16 3.22 -4.92 -6.04
C TRP A 16 4.40 -4.27 -5.31
N THR A 17 5.30 -3.67 -6.07
CA THR A 17 6.32 -2.75 -5.54
C THR A 17 5.90 -1.34 -5.91
N LEU A 18 5.57 -0.52 -4.91
CA LEU A 18 4.95 0.78 -5.11
C LEU A 18 5.98 1.90 -5.01
N ARG A 19 6.01 2.76 -6.02
CA ARG A 19 6.69 4.05 -6.03
C ARG A 19 5.71 5.17 -5.74
N THR A 20 6.22 6.38 -5.52
CA THR A 20 5.37 7.54 -5.24
C THR A 20 4.37 7.83 -6.35
N ASP A 21 4.77 7.67 -7.61
CA ASP A 21 3.91 7.89 -8.77
C ASP A 21 2.72 6.92 -8.79
N GLU A 22 2.97 5.65 -8.44
CA GLU A 22 1.93 4.62 -8.39
C GLU A 22 0.97 4.86 -7.22
N LYS A 23 1.47 5.36 -6.09
CA LYS A 23 0.61 5.84 -5.00
C LYS A 23 -0.38 6.89 -5.49
N ASN A 24 0.12 7.91 -6.21
CA ASN A 24 -0.72 8.99 -6.75
C ASN A 24 -1.76 8.46 -7.76
N ARG A 25 -1.40 7.48 -8.59
CA ARG A 25 -2.33 6.83 -9.51
C ARG A 25 -3.43 6.07 -8.77
N ILE A 26 -3.12 5.37 -7.67
CA ILE A 26 -4.12 4.69 -6.84
C ILE A 26 -5.11 5.71 -6.25
N HIS A 27 -4.62 6.84 -5.76
CA HIS A 27 -5.48 7.91 -5.25
C HIS A 27 -6.36 8.55 -6.34
N ALA A 28 -5.79 8.78 -7.52
CA ALA A 28 -6.54 9.29 -8.65
C ALA A 28 -7.66 8.32 -9.09
N ALA A 29 -7.34 7.02 -9.14
CA ALA A 29 -8.32 5.99 -9.47
C ALA A 29 -9.45 5.90 -8.44
N GLU A 30 -9.13 6.01 -7.14
CA GLU A 30 -10.14 6.06 -6.08
C GLU A 30 -11.08 7.25 -6.24
N MET A 31 -10.53 8.46 -6.47
CA MET A 31 -11.32 9.65 -6.68
C MET A 31 -12.13 9.61 -7.97
N TRP A 32 -11.59 8.98 -9.02
CA TRP A 32 -12.35 8.74 -10.26
C TRP A 32 -13.59 7.87 -10.00
N CYS A 33 -13.44 6.79 -9.23
CA CYS A 33 -14.55 5.93 -8.84
C CYS A 33 -15.63 6.69 -8.03
N TYR A 34 -15.21 7.53 -7.07
CA TYR A 34 -16.14 8.33 -6.28
C TYR A 34 -16.90 9.35 -7.14
N ARG A 35 -16.21 10.05 -8.06
CA ARG A 35 -16.86 10.96 -9.01
C ARG A 35 -17.88 10.25 -9.89
N ARG A 36 -17.53 9.06 -10.36
CA ARG A 36 -18.43 8.24 -11.17
C ARG A 36 -19.67 7.83 -10.38
N LEU A 37 -19.53 7.52 -9.11
CA LEU A 37 -20.64 7.17 -8.21
C LEU A 37 -21.61 8.35 -8.03
N LEU A 38 -21.11 9.57 -7.91
CA LEU A 38 -21.92 10.80 -7.76
C LEU A 38 -22.35 11.42 -9.09
N ASN A 39 -22.01 10.81 -10.22
CA ASN A 39 -22.25 11.38 -11.56
C ASN A 39 -21.61 12.76 -11.78
N VAL A 40 -20.53 13.07 -11.05
CA VAL A 40 -19.82 14.35 -11.14
C VAL A 40 -18.87 14.33 -12.31
N THR A 41 -19.00 15.32 -13.20
CA THR A 41 -18.16 15.52 -14.38
C THR A 41 -17.05 16.55 -14.14
N HIS A 42 -16.09 16.65 -15.08
CA HIS A 42 -15.05 17.68 -15.02
C HIS A 42 -15.62 19.12 -15.11
N LYS A 43 -16.80 19.29 -15.75
CA LYS A 43 -17.47 20.59 -15.89
C LYS A 43 -17.94 21.15 -14.55
N ASP A 44 -18.25 20.28 -13.58
CA ASP A 44 -18.79 20.66 -12.26
C ASP A 44 -17.70 21.25 -11.34
N ARG A 45 -16.43 21.18 -11.75
CA ARG A 45 -15.24 21.75 -11.05
C ARG A 45 -15.18 21.47 -9.55
N ARG A 46 -15.74 20.33 -9.10
CA ARG A 46 -15.78 19.96 -7.68
C ARG A 46 -14.43 19.47 -7.19
N THR A 47 -14.05 19.88 -5.98
CA THR A 47 -12.81 19.48 -5.32
C THR A 47 -12.90 18.04 -4.78
N ASN A 48 -11.76 17.40 -4.56
CA ASN A 48 -11.72 16.07 -3.93
C ASN A 48 -12.31 16.10 -2.51
N ALA A 49 -12.04 17.17 -1.74
CA ALA A 49 -12.56 17.33 -0.40
C ALA A 49 -14.09 17.36 -0.38
N SER A 50 -14.72 18.16 -1.25
CA SER A 50 -16.17 18.24 -1.39
C SER A 50 -16.82 16.87 -1.75
N ILE A 51 -16.15 16.06 -2.57
CA ILE A 51 -16.62 14.72 -2.94
C ILE A 51 -16.57 13.76 -1.74
N LEU A 52 -15.47 13.79 -0.98
CA LEU A 52 -15.29 12.93 0.20
C LEU A 52 -16.26 13.29 1.32
N GLU A 53 -16.50 14.59 1.52
CA GLU A 53 -17.46 15.11 2.49
C GLU A 53 -18.90 14.65 2.17
N GLU A 54 -19.34 14.80 0.92
CA GLU A 54 -20.67 14.35 0.47
C GLU A 54 -20.87 12.84 0.65
N LEU A 55 -19.83 12.05 0.39
CA LEU A 55 -19.88 10.60 0.58
C LEU A 55 -19.68 10.18 2.04
N ASN A 56 -19.41 11.12 2.94
CA ASN A 56 -19.02 10.88 4.33
C ASN A 56 -18.00 9.74 4.45
N THR A 57 -16.91 9.86 3.69
CA THR A 57 -15.89 8.81 3.61
C THR A 57 -14.49 9.40 3.41
N ASP A 58 -13.49 8.65 3.87
CA ASP A 58 -12.08 8.95 3.64
C ASP A 58 -11.52 8.11 2.50
N ARG A 59 -10.33 8.47 2.04
CA ARG A 59 -9.55 7.65 1.11
C ARG A 59 -9.10 6.37 1.78
N GLN A 60 -9.38 5.23 1.15
CA GLN A 60 -9.15 3.92 1.75
C GLN A 60 -8.39 2.95 0.85
N LEU A 61 -8.43 3.16 -0.47
CA LEU A 61 -7.89 2.19 -1.43
C LEU A 61 -6.40 1.93 -1.22
N TYR A 62 -5.62 2.99 -1.02
CA TYR A 62 -4.18 2.86 -0.74
C TYR A 62 -3.91 2.13 0.58
N GLY A 63 -4.66 2.42 1.64
CA GLY A 63 -4.58 1.71 2.92
C GLY A 63 -4.91 0.21 2.79
N ILE A 64 -5.85 -0.15 1.91
CA ILE A 64 -6.16 -1.56 1.61
C ILE A 64 -4.94 -2.25 0.97
N VAL A 65 -4.27 -1.60 0.02
CA VAL A 65 -3.05 -2.14 -0.60
C VAL A 65 -1.93 -2.31 0.43
N VAL A 66 -1.69 -1.31 1.28
CA VAL A 66 -0.71 -1.38 2.38
C VAL A 66 -1.04 -2.55 3.33
N LYS A 67 -2.30 -2.69 3.74
CA LYS A 67 -2.76 -3.78 4.60
C LYS A 67 -2.51 -5.15 3.98
N ARG A 68 -2.89 -5.36 2.71
CA ARG A 68 -2.68 -6.63 2.00
C ARG A 68 -1.21 -6.99 1.94
N LYS A 69 -0.36 -6.04 1.54
CA LYS A 69 1.08 -6.26 1.40
C LYS A 69 1.75 -6.58 2.74
N LEU A 70 1.48 -5.82 3.81
CA LEU A 70 2.04 -6.09 5.13
C LEU A 70 1.52 -7.41 5.73
N SER A 71 0.26 -7.75 5.50
CA SER A 71 -0.31 -9.04 5.93
C SER A 71 0.36 -10.20 5.22
N TYR A 72 0.56 -10.10 3.89
CA TYR A 72 1.26 -11.09 3.10
C TYR A 72 2.73 -11.23 3.53
N PHE A 73 3.44 -10.11 3.71
CA PHE A 73 4.82 -10.12 4.22
C PHE A 73 4.91 -10.87 5.56
N GLY A 74 4.04 -10.56 6.52
CA GLY A 74 4.00 -11.25 7.81
C GLY A 74 3.69 -12.74 7.67
N HIS A 75 2.78 -13.12 6.77
CA HIS A 75 2.47 -14.53 6.50
C HIS A 75 3.67 -15.27 5.92
N MET A 76 4.30 -14.72 4.89
CA MET A 76 5.43 -15.34 4.21
C MET A 76 6.67 -15.42 5.08
N SER A 77 6.92 -14.40 5.92
CA SER A 77 8.07 -14.38 6.85
C SER A 77 8.00 -15.51 7.88
N ARG A 78 6.81 -15.89 8.33
CA ARG A 78 6.60 -16.97 9.31
C ARG A 78 6.63 -18.38 8.72
N LYS A 79 6.50 -18.53 7.40
CA LYS A 79 6.59 -19.85 6.77
C LYS A 79 7.99 -20.43 6.87
N LYS A 80 8.12 -21.68 7.32
CA LYS A 80 9.40 -22.36 7.53
C LYS A 80 10.09 -22.78 6.23
N ASN A 81 9.34 -23.14 5.18
CA ASN A 81 9.84 -23.89 4.01
C ASN A 81 9.90 -23.10 2.69
N LEU A 82 10.02 -21.77 2.71
CA LEU A 82 9.98 -20.97 1.48
C LEU A 82 11.29 -20.20 1.25
N ASN A 83 12.34 -20.90 0.91
CA ASN A 83 13.63 -20.29 0.67
C ASN A 83 13.58 -19.29 -0.51
N LEU A 84 13.00 -19.66 -1.65
CA LEU A 84 12.93 -18.80 -2.84
C LEU A 84 12.09 -17.54 -2.58
N THR A 85 10.91 -17.66 -2.02
CA THR A 85 10.04 -16.50 -1.75
C THR A 85 10.68 -15.53 -0.75
N LYS A 86 11.35 -16.06 0.29
CA LYS A 86 12.10 -15.21 1.23
C LYS A 86 13.23 -14.49 0.55
N THR A 87 14.00 -15.16 -0.30
CA THR A 87 15.10 -14.57 -1.09
C THR A 87 14.60 -13.43 -1.97
N ILE A 88 13.48 -13.64 -2.68
CA ILE A 88 12.85 -12.61 -3.52
C ILE A 88 12.38 -11.41 -2.68
N ILE A 89 11.69 -11.65 -1.57
CA ILE A 89 11.19 -10.60 -0.67
C ILE A 89 12.34 -9.82 -0.04
N GLN A 90 13.45 -10.49 0.31
CA GLN A 90 14.65 -9.85 0.85
C GLN A 90 15.41 -9.04 -0.21
N GLY A 91 15.10 -9.24 -1.49
CA GLY A 91 15.79 -8.55 -2.59
C GLY A 91 17.24 -8.98 -2.77
N LYS A 92 17.58 -10.22 -2.39
CA LYS A 92 18.91 -10.82 -2.53
C LYS A 92 18.91 -12.03 -3.49
N PRO A 93 18.47 -11.88 -4.75
CA PRO A 93 18.65 -12.94 -5.72
C PRO A 93 20.14 -13.11 -6.01
N GLU A 94 20.56 -14.33 -6.34
CA GLU A 94 21.92 -14.61 -6.79
C GLU A 94 22.20 -13.88 -8.10
N GLY A 95 23.44 -13.41 -8.28
CA GLY A 95 23.91 -12.74 -9.49
C GLY A 95 24.54 -11.37 -9.24
N LYS A 96 25.29 -10.88 -10.24
CA LYS A 96 25.89 -9.55 -10.20
C LYS A 96 24.88 -8.50 -10.68
N ARG A 97 24.78 -7.42 -9.95
CA ARG A 97 23.92 -6.31 -10.29
C ARG A 97 24.54 -5.45 -11.38
N GLY A 98 23.77 -5.05 -12.38
CA GLY A 98 24.18 -4.06 -13.37
C GLY A 98 24.43 -2.67 -12.78
N LYS A 99 25.20 -1.83 -13.49
CA LYS A 99 25.43 -0.42 -13.14
C LYS A 99 24.10 0.36 -13.22
N GLY A 100 23.88 1.31 -12.33
CA GLY A 100 22.74 2.22 -12.34
C GLY A 100 22.06 2.39 -11.00
N ARG A 101 21.03 3.28 -10.97
CA ARG A 101 20.25 3.54 -9.76
C ARG A 101 19.53 2.27 -9.29
N PRO A 102 19.57 1.96 -7.98
CA PRO A 102 18.82 0.84 -7.42
C PRO A 102 17.32 0.95 -7.75
N ARG A 103 16.73 -0.15 -8.25
CA ARG A 103 15.27 -0.24 -8.37
C ARG A 103 14.68 -0.35 -6.96
N THR A 104 13.51 0.24 -6.75
CA THR A 104 12.75 0.07 -5.52
C THR A 104 12.45 -1.41 -5.32
N ALA A 105 12.90 -1.98 -4.21
CA ALA A 105 12.64 -3.37 -3.87
C ALA A 105 11.34 -3.52 -3.07
N TYR A 106 10.79 -4.73 -3.06
CA TYR A 106 9.60 -5.06 -2.26
C TYR A 106 9.74 -4.65 -0.79
N ILE A 107 10.91 -4.94 -0.20
CA ILE A 107 11.21 -4.65 1.20
C ILE A 107 11.29 -3.15 1.51
N ASP A 108 11.59 -2.29 0.52
CA ASP A 108 11.68 -0.85 0.75
C ASP A 108 10.30 -0.26 1.11
N ASN A 109 9.23 -0.74 0.49
CA ASN A 109 7.88 -0.36 0.90
C ASN A 109 7.56 -0.80 2.33
N VAL A 110 7.96 -2.01 2.72
CA VAL A 110 7.76 -2.51 4.09
C VAL A 110 8.51 -1.62 5.09
N LYS A 111 9.78 -1.29 4.81
CA LYS A 111 10.59 -0.38 5.64
C LYS A 111 9.93 1.00 5.76
N GLN A 112 9.49 1.55 4.64
CA GLN A 112 8.83 2.87 4.59
C GLN A 112 7.58 2.93 5.47
N TRP A 113 6.71 1.90 5.39
CA TRP A 113 5.44 1.90 6.13
C TRP A 113 5.57 1.50 7.59
N THR A 114 6.57 0.69 7.95
CA THR A 114 6.75 0.22 9.33
C THR A 114 7.77 1.02 10.12
N GLY A 115 8.61 1.81 9.47
CA GLY A 115 9.74 2.52 10.08
C GLY A 115 10.88 1.59 10.54
N LEU A 116 10.85 0.30 10.16
CA LEU A 116 11.82 -0.68 10.60
C LEU A 116 12.89 -0.94 9.54
N SER A 117 14.08 -1.39 9.98
CA SER A 117 15.07 -2.01 9.09
C SER A 117 14.50 -3.31 8.50
N ALA A 118 15.09 -3.81 7.41
CA ALA A 118 14.68 -5.08 6.81
C ALA A 118 14.73 -6.23 7.84
N HIS A 119 15.83 -6.35 8.58
CA HIS A 119 15.99 -7.36 9.63
C HIS A 119 14.95 -7.18 10.75
N GLY A 120 14.77 -5.95 11.25
CA GLY A 120 13.77 -5.64 12.27
C GLY A 120 12.35 -5.97 11.84
N ALA A 121 12.00 -5.74 10.56
CA ALA A 121 10.71 -6.11 10.03
C ALA A 121 10.49 -7.63 10.04
N PHE A 122 11.49 -8.44 9.67
CA PHE A 122 11.40 -9.90 9.75
C PHE A 122 11.24 -10.38 11.19
N GLN A 123 12.01 -9.85 12.13
CA GLN A 123 11.90 -10.20 13.55
C GLN A 123 10.53 -9.84 14.13
N ALA A 124 10.04 -8.63 13.81
CA ALA A 124 8.73 -8.18 14.27
C ALA A 124 7.56 -9.04 13.77
N THR A 125 7.73 -9.76 12.64
CA THR A 125 6.68 -10.65 12.12
C THR A 125 6.53 -11.94 12.91
N LEU A 126 7.49 -12.32 13.74
CA LEU A 126 7.45 -13.54 14.56
C LEU A 126 6.31 -13.46 15.57
N ASP A 127 6.11 -12.29 16.18
CA ASP A 127 4.92 -11.99 16.99
C ASP A 127 3.78 -11.55 16.07
N ARG A 128 2.77 -12.42 15.93
CA ARG A 128 1.63 -12.18 15.04
C ARG A 128 0.77 -11.02 15.48
N ASP A 129 0.55 -10.85 16.76
CA ASP A 129 -0.37 -9.83 17.29
C ASP A 129 0.29 -8.46 17.30
N ALA A 130 1.55 -8.37 17.71
CA ALA A 130 2.35 -7.16 17.56
C ALA A 130 2.44 -6.72 16.09
N TRP A 131 2.62 -7.66 15.15
CA TRP A 131 2.63 -7.35 13.72
C TRP A 131 1.29 -6.84 13.20
N ARG A 132 0.16 -7.42 13.66
CA ARG A 132 -1.18 -6.94 13.32
C ARG A 132 -1.40 -5.50 13.79
N LEU A 133 -0.98 -5.19 15.02
CA LEU A 133 -1.11 -3.84 15.56
C LEU A 133 -0.27 -2.84 14.75
N ARG A 134 0.96 -3.21 14.41
CA ARG A 134 1.84 -2.40 13.55
C ARG A 134 1.24 -2.18 12.16
N THR A 135 0.67 -3.22 11.57
CA THR A 135 -0.04 -3.11 10.27
C THR A 135 -1.21 -2.13 10.37
N LYS A 136 -2.01 -2.16 11.44
CA LYS A 136 -3.10 -1.19 11.65
C LYS A 136 -2.58 0.24 11.72
N LYS A 137 -1.52 0.49 12.48
CA LYS A 137 -0.88 1.82 12.57
C LYS A 137 -0.36 2.30 11.21
N ALA A 138 0.29 1.44 10.44
CA ALA A 138 0.78 1.76 9.11
C ALA A 138 -0.36 2.11 8.13
N VAL A 139 -1.49 1.42 8.22
CA VAL A 139 -2.68 1.71 7.40
C VAL A 139 -3.29 3.07 7.78
N GLN A 140 -3.40 3.37 9.08
CA GLN A 140 -3.88 4.67 9.54
C GLN A 140 -2.99 5.81 9.03
N ALA A 141 -1.67 5.69 9.19
CA ALA A 141 -0.72 6.67 8.68
C ALA A 141 -0.79 6.80 7.15
N ALA A 142 -1.01 5.70 6.42
CA ALA A 142 -1.14 5.73 4.97
C ALA A 142 -2.38 6.50 4.50
N ASN A 143 -3.47 6.46 5.26
CA ASN A 143 -4.71 7.19 4.97
C ASN A 143 -4.59 8.69 5.33
N THR A 144 -3.97 9.04 6.48
CA THR A 144 -3.82 10.44 6.93
C THR A 144 -2.83 11.26 6.10
N LEU A 145 -1.71 10.70 5.68
CA LEU A 145 -0.72 11.38 4.83
C LEU A 145 -1.25 11.82 3.46
N THR A 146 -2.42 11.35 3.07
CA THR A 146 -3.07 11.71 1.81
C THR A 146 -3.88 13.00 1.91
N ASP A 147 -4.35 13.34 3.10
CA ASP A 147 -5.19 14.54 3.31
C ASP A 147 -4.34 15.81 3.41
N GLU A 148 -3.12 15.71 3.92
CA GLU A 148 -2.19 16.85 3.99
C GLU A 148 -1.61 17.22 2.61
N ALA A 149 -1.37 16.26 1.73
CA ALA A 149 -0.90 16.51 0.36
C ALA A 149 -1.99 17.07 -0.55
N ALA A 150 -3.27 16.93 -0.21
CA ALA A 150 -4.40 17.47 -0.96
C ALA A 150 -4.76 18.91 -0.55
N LYS A 151 -4.17 19.43 0.55
CA LYS A 151 -4.39 20.79 1.05
C LYS A 151 -3.33 21.80 0.56
N LYS A 152 -2.32 21.34 -0.17
CA LYS A 152 -1.33 22.18 -0.89
C LYS A 152 -1.62 22.21 -2.38
#